data_4f96f8c5af0e264420dc8b24842b240b
#
_entry.id   4f96f8c5af0e264420dc8b24842b240b
#
_cell.length_a   1.000
_cell.length_b   1.000
_cell.length_c   1.000
_cell.angle_alpha   90.00
_cell.angle_beta   90.00
_cell.angle_gamma   90.00
#
_symmetry.space_group_name_H-M   'P 1'
#
loop_
_entity.id
_entity.type
_entity.pdbx_description
1 polymer ?
#
loop_
_entity_poly.entity_id
_entity_poly.type
_entity_poly.pdbx_seq_one_letter_code
_entity_poly.pdbx_strand_id
1 'polypeptide(L)'
;MLSPVTPGELLKEEFLVPMGISQYRLAKETGIPAQRIGQIILGRRRVTADTDLRLCRYFGLTDGYWLRAQIAFDLEAEKRRIEPELDKIVPVQRAIAL
;
A
#
# COMPACT_ATOMS: atom_id res chain seq x y z
N MET A 1 15.61 -4.50 12.09
CA MET A 1 14.35 -4.69 11.32
C MET A 1 14.24 -3.64 10.24
N LEU A 2 13.87 -4.07 9.05
CA LEU A 2 13.67 -3.13 7.96
C LEU A 2 12.39 -2.33 8.16
N SER A 3 12.44 -1.06 7.75
CA SER A 3 11.23 -0.25 7.75
C SER A 3 10.25 -0.79 6.70
N PRO A 4 8.95 -0.76 6.98
CA PRO A 4 7.98 -1.18 5.97
C PRO A 4 8.02 -0.24 4.77
N VAL A 5 7.85 -0.77 3.58
CA VAL A 5 7.83 0.03 2.37
C VAL A 5 6.42 0.51 2.07
N THR A 6 6.31 1.71 1.52
CA THR A 6 5.02 2.22 1.07
C THR A 6 4.62 1.53 -0.23
N PRO A 7 3.32 1.50 -0.58
CA PRO A 7 2.90 1.00 -1.88
C PRO A 7 3.59 1.72 -3.04
N GLY A 8 3.88 3.02 -2.88
CA GLY A 8 4.57 3.78 -3.92
C GLY A 8 6.00 3.33 -4.13
N GLU A 9 6.72 3.06 -3.04
CA GLU A 9 8.08 2.53 -3.13
C GLU A 9 8.06 1.13 -3.77
N LEU A 10 7.11 0.29 -3.38
CA LEU A 10 6.94 -1.04 -3.93
C LEU A 10 6.67 -0.96 -5.44
N LEU A 11 5.77 -0.07 -5.85
CA LEU A 11 5.44 0.13 -7.25
C LEU A 11 6.67 0.53 -8.06
N LYS A 12 7.41 1.50 -7.57
CA LYS A 12 8.59 2.01 -8.28
C LYS A 12 9.72 0.99 -8.32
N GLU A 13 10.12 0.48 -7.16
CA GLU A 13 11.35 -0.31 -7.04
C GLU A 13 11.19 -1.75 -7.48
N GLU A 14 10.02 -2.34 -7.29
CA GLU A 14 9.81 -3.75 -7.59
C GLU A 14 9.09 -4.00 -8.91
N PHE A 15 8.46 -2.99 -9.49
CA PHE A 15 7.70 -3.16 -10.72
C PHE A 15 8.18 -2.24 -11.84
N LEU A 16 8.10 -0.93 -11.65
CA LEU A 16 8.40 -0.01 -12.75
C LEU A 16 9.85 -0.06 -13.18
N VAL A 17 10.78 0.04 -12.23
CA VAL A 17 12.22 0.04 -12.55
C VAL A 17 12.64 -1.31 -13.16
N PRO A 18 12.36 -2.46 -12.52
CA PRO A 18 12.78 -3.75 -13.09
C PRO A 18 12.15 -4.05 -14.44
N MET A 19 10.92 -3.61 -14.67
CA MET A 19 10.21 -3.88 -15.92
C MET A 19 10.46 -2.84 -17.01
N GLY A 20 11.19 -1.77 -16.67
CA GLY A 20 11.43 -0.70 -17.65
C GLY A 20 10.18 0.04 -18.06
N ILE A 21 9.21 0.17 -17.14
CA ILE A 21 7.95 0.85 -17.41
C ILE A 21 7.99 2.24 -16.80
N SER A 22 7.76 3.26 -17.63
CA SER A 22 7.71 4.64 -17.15
C SER A 22 6.38 4.94 -16.49
N GLN A 23 6.36 5.97 -15.65
CA GLN A 23 5.10 6.43 -15.04
C GLN A 23 4.10 6.86 -16.11
N TYR A 24 4.59 7.48 -17.17
CA TYR A 24 3.75 7.90 -18.29
C TYR A 24 3.07 6.70 -18.95
N ARG A 25 3.84 5.66 -19.23
CA ARG A 25 3.31 4.43 -19.85
C ARG A 25 2.28 3.78 -18.93
N LEU A 26 2.59 3.69 -17.64
CA LEU A 26 1.67 3.11 -16.66
C LEU A 26 0.35 3.87 -16.65
N ALA A 27 0.41 5.20 -16.61
CA ALA A 27 -0.79 6.04 -16.63
C ALA A 27 -1.61 5.78 -17.89
N LYS A 28 -0.94 5.75 -19.03
CA LYS A 28 -1.60 5.56 -20.30
C LYS A 28 -2.29 4.21 -20.41
N GLU A 29 -1.61 3.15 -19.96
CA GLU A 29 -2.10 1.78 -20.13
C GLU A 29 -3.10 1.36 -19.07
N THR A 30 -3.14 2.03 -17.92
CA THR A 30 -4.09 1.71 -16.85
C THR A 30 -5.27 2.66 -16.79
N GLY A 31 -5.14 3.83 -17.40
CA GLY A 31 -6.15 4.88 -17.27
C GLY A 31 -6.06 5.63 -15.94
N ILE A 32 -5.03 5.39 -15.13
CA ILE A 32 -4.80 6.13 -13.90
C ILE A 32 -4.15 7.47 -14.26
N PRO A 33 -4.66 8.60 -13.76
CA PRO A 33 -4.01 9.89 -14.04
C PRO A 33 -2.54 9.88 -13.64
N ALA A 34 -1.67 10.42 -14.49
CA ALA A 34 -0.24 10.45 -14.23
C ALA A 34 0.10 11.14 -12.91
N GLN A 35 -0.66 12.21 -12.58
CA GLN A 35 -0.45 12.93 -11.33
C GLN A 35 -0.71 12.03 -10.12
N ARG A 36 -1.75 11.20 -10.20
CA ARG A 36 -2.07 10.27 -9.11
C ARG A 36 -0.93 9.26 -8.92
N ILE A 37 -0.43 8.71 -10.01
CA ILE A 37 0.70 7.75 -9.94
C ILE A 37 1.91 8.43 -9.29
N GLY A 38 2.25 9.64 -9.73
CA GLY A 38 3.36 10.38 -9.15
C GLY A 38 3.20 10.63 -7.66
N GLN A 39 2.01 10.98 -7.23
CA GLN A 39 1.73 11.23 -5.82
C GLN A 39 1.80 9.95 -4.98
N ILE A 40 1.33 8.82 -5.53
CA ILE A 40 1.42 7.54 -4.85
C ILE A 40 2.89 7.13 -4.67
N ILE A 41 3.70 7.28 -5.72
CA ILE A 41 5.13 6.96 -5.67
C ILE A 41 5.84 7.78 -4.61
N LEU A 42 5.48 9.06 -4.49
CA LEU A 42 6.07 9.95 -3.49
C LEU A 42 5.51 9.75 -2.08
N GLY A 43 4.55 8.85 -1.91
CA GLY A 43 3.94 8.60 -0.61
C GLY A 43 2.98 9.68 -0.16
N ARG A 44 2.53 10.53 -1.08
CA ARG A 44 1.62 11.65 -0.78
C ARG A 44 0.16 11.33 -1.00
N ARG A 45 -0.13 10.16 -1.54
CA ARG A 45 -1.49 9.74 -1.83
C ARG A 45 -1.63 8.26 -1.57
N ARG A 46 -2.75 7.89 -0.98
CA ARG A 46 -3.05 6.49 -0.66
C ARG A 46 -3.57 5.77 -1.89
N VAL A 47 -3.38 4.45 -1.92
CA VAL A 47 -3.97 3.60 -2.93
C VAL A 47 -5.44 3.38 -2.55
N THR A 48 -6.32 3.59 -3.52
CA THR A 48 -7.75 3.31 -3.37
C THR A 48 -8.09 2.00 -4.06
N ALA A 49 -9.32 1.52 -3.87
CA ALA A 49 -9.78 0.30 -4.52
C ALA A 49 -9.69 0.42 -6.04
N ASP A 50 -10.08 1.56 -6.60
CA ASP A 50 -10.00 1.78 -8.04
C ASP A 50 -8.56 1.64 -8.55
N THR A 51 -7.63 2.28 -7.88
CA THR A 51 -6.22 2.22 -8.26
C THR A 51 -5.67 0.81 -8.11
N ASP A 52 -6.01 0.12 -7.00
CA ASP A 52 -5.59 -1.25 -6.79
C ASP A 52 -6.04 -2.17 -7.92
N LEU A 53 -7.30 -2.09 -8.28
CA LEU A 53 -7.85 -2.96 -9.32
C LEU A 53 -7.17 -2.75 -10.66
N ARG A 54 -6.89 -1.50 -11.02
CA ARG A 54 -6.22 -1.18 -12.28
C ARG A 54 -4.78 -1.67 -12.29
N LEU A 55 -4.05 -1.44 -11.20
CA LEU A 55 -2.67 -1.90 -11.08
C LEU A 55 -2.59 -3.43 -11.06
N CYS A 56 -3.48 -4.09 -10.32
CA CYS A 56 -3.50 -5.54 -10.27
C CYS A 56 -3.80 -6.15 -11.65
N ARG A 57 -4.74 -5.57 -12.38
CA ARG A 57 -5.04 -6.05 -13.73
C ARG A 57 -3.84 -5.89 -14.64
N TYR A 58 -3.16 -4.75 -14.57
CA TYR A 58 -2.03 -4.46 -15.43
C TYR A 58 -0.84 -5.38 -15.17
N PHE A 59 -0.54 -5.63 -13.90
CA PHE A 59 0.61 -6.45 -13.52
C PHE A 59 0.27 -7.93 -13.34
N GLY A 60 -0.97 -8.32 -13.56
CA GLY A 60 -1.37 -9.73 -13.42
C GLY A 60 -1.36 -10.22 -11.97
N LEU A 61 -1.74 -9.36 -11.05
CA LEU A 61 -1.76 -9.68 -9.62
C LEU A 61 -3.19 -9.92 -9.14
N THR A 62 -3.32 -10.61 -8.02
CA THR A 62 -4.62 -10.82 -7.38
C THR A 62 -5.13 -9.50 -6.81
N ASP A 63 -6.43 -9.21 -7.04
CA ASP A 63 -7.07 -8.00 -6.51
C ASP A 63 -6.77 -7.83 -5.02
N GLY A 64 -6.47 -6.60 -4.63
CA GLY A 64 -6.15 -6.28 -3.25
C GLY A 64 -4.66 -6.27 -2.91
N TYR A 65 -3.81 -6.65 -3.84
CA TYR A 65 -2.35 -6.69 -3.60
C TYR A 65 -1.84 -5.35 -3.06
N TRP A 66 -2.20 -4.24 -3.72
CA TRP A 66 -1.73 -2.92 -3.35
C TRP A 66 -2.41 -2.40 -2.08
N LEU A 67 -3.68 -2.75 -1.88
CA LEU A 67 -4.39 -2.39 -0.66
C LEU A 67 -3.83 -3.13 0.55
N ARG A 68 -3.45 -4.40 0.39
CA ARG A 68 -2.81 -5.14 1.48
C ARG A 68 -1.46 -4.52 1.85
N ALA A 69 -0.68 -4.11 0.85
CA ALA A 69 0.59 -3.42 1.10
C ALA A 69 0.35 -2.10 1.85
N GLN A 70 -0.70 -1.36 1.45
CA GLN A 70 -1.07 -0.11 2.11
C GLN A 70 -1.44 -0.35 3.58
N ILE A 71 -2.27 -1.35 3.84
CA ILE A 71 -2.70 -1.67 5.19
C ILE A 71 -1.53 -2.11 6.05
N ALA A 72 -0.65 -2.95 5.51
CA ALA A 72 0.52 -3.41 6.25
C ALA A 72 1.41 -2.24 6.66
N PHE A 73 1.64 -1.29 5.74
CA PHE A 73 2.41 -0.10 6.04
C PHE A 73 1.73 0.75 7.10
N ASP A 74 0.42 0.99 6.94
CA ASP A 74 -0.34 1.81 7.87
C ASP A 74 -0.35 1.23 9.27
N LEU A 75 -0.58 -0.07 9.40
CA LEU A 75 -0.62 -0.74 10.69
C LEU A 75 0.73 -0.66 11.40
N GLU A 76 1.82 -0.90 10.67
CA GLU A 76 3.15 -0.85 11.26
C GLU A 76 3.50 0.56 11.73
N ALA A 77 3.22 1.56 10.91
CA ALA A 77 3.51 2.94 11.23
C ALA A 77 2.69 3.42 12.43
N GLU A 78 1.39 3.12 12.42
CA GLU A 78 0.50 3.56 13.48
C GLU A 78 0.79 2.84 14.79
N LYS A 79 1.09 1.54 14.73
CA LYS A 79 1.42 0.75 15.91
C LYS A 79 2.62 1.35 16.65
N ARG A 80 3.66 1.73 15.91
CA ARG A 80 4.82 2.37 16.51
C ARG A 80 4.45 3.69 17.18
N ARG A 81 3.58 4.46 16.53
CA ARG A 81 3.19 5.77 17.01
C ARG A 81 2.37 5.71 18.30
N ILE A 82 1.45 4.74 18.40
CA ILE A 82 0.51 4.68 19.53
C ILE A 82 0.79 3.52 20.49
N GLU A 83 1.95 2.88 20.40
CA GLU A 83 2.26 1.74 21.26
C GLU A 83 2.08 2.03 22.74
N PRO A 84 2.52 3.19 23.29
CA PRO A 84 2.28 3.49 24.69
C PRO A 84 0.80 3.53 25.06
N GLU A 85 -0.05 3.99 24.16
CA GLU A 85 -1.50 4.01 24.39
C GLU A 85 -2.08 2.62 24.31
N LEU A 86 -1.60 1.80 23.37
CA LEU A 86 -2.05 0.42 23.22
C LEU A 86 -1.74 -0.40 24.48
N ASP A 87 -0.58 -0.17 25.08
CA ASP A 87 -0.18 -0.87 26.31
C ASP A 87 -1.12 -0.61 27.47
N LYS A 88 -1.86 0.49 27.44
CA LYS A 88 -2.82 0.84 28.49
C LYS A 88 -4.17 0.17 28.29
N ILE A 89 -4.42 -0.41 27.12
CA ILE A 89 -5.69 -1.04 26.83
C ILE A 89 -5.64 -2.48 27.32
N VAL A 90 -6.50 -2.78 28.27
CA VAL A 90 -6.63 -4.13 28.81
C VAL A 90 -7.73 -4.85 28.05
N PRO A 91 -7.42 -5.97 27.38
CA PRO A 91 -8.45 -6.70 26.66
C PRO A 91 -9.58 -7.13 27.59
N VAL A 92 -10.81 -7.05 27.09
CA VAL A 92 -11.95 -7.55 27.86
C VAL A 92 -11.84 -9.07 27.95
N GLN A 93 -12.06 -9.61 29.16
CA GLN A 93 -12.02 -11.05 29.33
C GLN A 93 -13.29 -11.66 28.75
N ARG A 94 -13.11 -12.66 27.90
CA ARG A 94 -14.21 -13.31 27.23
C ARG A 94 -14.55 -14.63 27.89
N ALA A 95 -15.85 -14.96 27.93
CA ALA A 95 -16.30 -16.25 28.39
C ALA A 95 -16.03 -17.36 27.37
N ILE A 96 -15.92 -16.99 26.10
CA ILE A 96 -15.65 -17.94 25.00
C ILE A 96 -14.32 -17.60 24.37
N ALA A 97 -13.43 -18.61 24.30
CA ALA A 97 -12.16 -18.45 23.60
C ALA A 97 -12.38 -18.49 22.08
N LEU A 98 -11.58 -17.74 21.37
CA LEU A 98 -11.66 -17.71 19.90
C LEU A 98 -10.67 -18.69 19.29
#